data_7998ae882ebb3362c4f98256d2b427c3
#
_entry.id   7998ae882ebb3362c4f98256d2b427c3
#
_cell.length_a   1.000
_cell.length_b   1.000
_cell.length_c   1.000
_cell.angle_alpha   90.00
_cell.angle_beta   90.00
_cell.angle_gamma   90.00
#
_symmetry.space_group_name_H-M   'P 1'
#
loop_
_entity.id
_entity.type
_entity.pdbx_description
1 polymer ?
#
loop_
_entity_poly.entity_id
_entity_poly.type
_entity_poly.pdbx_seq_one_letter_code
_entity_poly.pdbx_strand_id
1 'polypeptide(L)'
;MTSQVAENTAPPARPTHQVRQRTGRQEETEPQGHEREGHEPAGHAPGPEAPPAPGARTDAELLIAASVLLADAALTARQAGAELTGLLGSPRFALEAVRRPGWALGAALSCARALMRPSGLGFAANGGLLGEVARAAGNLTYRRPASTAMAVDAFALRIKAAADSHPNLDSPLARRLTDAMVAGERLEALRAVHALTERLGVTRALTTVSPVIMELFALSGLLDENPVNDDFSWVTLAGGVPTTDPFLGLPSSVLKFLNPGPGRAERADPDPILAKVLAGSANDIVSYVGDIGALGNHGLVLLRRVHCADGAVRHVLLLPGTSFGLLSNSTPQDLVGAFDGLLHSDTTYTRAAKKLLRRAGVPAGSEVMFIGHSLGGMTAMNLAMDVEVASEYRITHVIAVGSPIDGKRPADHTTRVISLLNKHDVIPALDGRGPASPNDIPASWLELAWLDESYDYPLSHAPQAYSDTLRGEQSAYREQVNELIRVYDGTVVANQPYMLRDR
;
A
#
# COMPACT_ATOMS: atom_id res chain seq x y z
N MET A 1 23.31 10.62 46.27
CA MET A 1 24.47 9.81 45.81
C MET A 1 23.89 8.76 44.88
N THR A 2 24.08 8.69 43.65
CA THR A 2 25.06 9.17 42.68
C THR A 2 24.37 9.49 41.33
N SER A 3 24.76 10.59 40.79
CA SER A 3 24.47 11.08 39.45
C SER A 3 25.06 10.16 38.36
N GLN A 4 24.33 9.87 37.26
CA GLN A 4 24.97 9.54 36.00
C GLN A 4 24.32 10.29 34.85
N VAL A 5 25.21 10.88 34.11
CA VAL A 5 25.10 11.80 33.00
C VAL A 5 24.61 11.05 31.74
N ALA A 6 23.67 11.64 31.02
CA ALA A 6 23.27 11.18 29.70
C ALA A 6 24.25 11.71 28.65
N GLU A 7 24.89 10.81 27.94
CA GLU A 7 25.70 11.08 26.76
C GLU A 7 24.84 11.36 25.53
N ASN A 8 25.17 12.47 24.90
CA ASN A 8 24.56 13.03 23.70
C ASN A 8 25.26 12.42 22.48
N THR A 9 24.57 11.56 21.70
CA THR A 9 25.12 11.05 20.43
C THR A 9 24.38 11.68 19.25
N ALA A 10 25.15 12.43 18.46
CA ALA A 10 24.74 13.01 17.19
C ALA A 10 24.52 11.93 16.09
N PRO A 11 23.66 12.18 15.09
CA PRO A 11 23.41 11.25 14.01
C PRO A 11 24.57 11.20 12.99
N PRO A 12 24.79 10.07 12.31
CA PRO A 12 25.89 9.91 11.35
C PRO A 12 25.62 10.63 10.02
N ALA A 13 26.71 11.17 9.44
CA ALA A 13 26.75 11.90 8.20
C ALA A 13 26.50 11.01 6.97
N ARG A 14 25.82 11.54 5.97
CA ARG A 14 25.56 10.94 4.67
C ARG A 14 26.84 10.80 3.83
N PRO A 15 27.02 9.73 3.05
CA PRO A 15 28.10 9.60 2.11
C PRO A 15 27.86 10.40 0.84
N THR A 16 28.86 11.22 0.45
CA THR A 16 28.92 11.96 -0.81
C THR A 16 29.41 11.06 -1.95
N HIS A 17 28.63 10.93 -3.01
CA HIS A 17 29.06 10.26 -4.25
C HIS A 17 29.91 11.20 -5.11
N GLN A 18 31.14 10.80 -5.37
CA GLN A 18 32.03 11.42 -6.34
C GLN A 18 31.70 10.97 -7.76
N VAL A 19 31.43 11.95 -8.62
CA VAL A 19 31.29 11.77 -10.08
C VAL A 19 32.67 11.69 -10.70
N ARG A 20 33.00 10.57 -11.36
CA ARG A 20 34.18 10.45 -12.23
C ARG A 20 33.82 10.85 -13.65
N GLN A 21 34.37 11.93 -14.12
CA GLN A 21 34.40 12.29 -15.53
C GLN A 21 35.37 11.37 -16.30
N ARG A 22 34.92 10.87 -17.44
CA ARG A 22 35.77 10.27 -18.47
C ARG A 22 35.59 11.05 -19.78
N THR A 23 36.63 11.71 -20.17
CA THR A 23 36.84 12.31 -21.50
C THR A 23 37.21 11.24 -22.51
N GLY A 24 36.57 11.26 -23.66
CA GLY A 24 36.93 10.41 -24.80
C GLY A 24 36.58 11.08 -26.14
N ARG A 25 37.56 11.23 -26.92
CA ARG A 25 37.84 11.95 -28.17
C ARG A 25 36.87 11.63 -29.31
N GLN A 26 36.61 12.70 -30.08
CA GLN A 26 35.97 12.66 -31.42
C GLN A 26 37.00 12.24 -32.49
N GLU A 27 36.55 11.51 -33.51
CA GLU A 27 37.11 11.46 -34.84
C GLU A 27 36.00 11.79 -35.85
N GLU A 28 36.31 12.82 -36.64
CA GLU A 28 35.53 13.31 -37.79
C GLU A 28 35.80 12.44 -39.00
N THR A 29 34.79 12.18 -39.84
CA THR A 29 35.00 11.96 -41.30
C THR A 29 33.83 12.55 -42.07
N GLU A 30 34.15 13.38 -43.02
CA GLU A 30 33.28 14.16 -43.92
C GLU A 30 32.91 13.38 -45.21
N PRO A 31 32.00 13.91 -46.06
CA PRO A 31 31.05 13.15 -46.87
C PRO A 31 31.41 13.14 -48.37
N GLN A 32 30.78 12.25 -49.11
CA GLN A 32 30.66 12.41 -50.57
C GLN A 32 29.21 12.31 -51.02
N GLY A 33 28.78 13.31 -51.77
CA GLY A 33 27.49 13.50 -52.33
C GLY A 33 27.17 12.63 -53.56
N HIS A 34 25.92 12.43 -53.82
CA HIS A 34 25.34 12.25 -55.18
C HIS A 34 23.87 12.65 -55.24
N GLU A 35 23.49 13.03 -56.41
CA GLU A 35 22.44 13.82 -56.97
C GLU A 35 20.97 13.34 -56.81
N ARG A 36 20.12 14.35 -57.03
CA ARG A 36 18.66 14.47 -57.02
C ARG A 36 17.92 13.51 -57.95
N GLU A 37 16.79 13.00 -57.46
CA GLU A 37 15.55 12.89 -58.24
C GLU A 37 14.34 13.12 -57.32
N GLY A 38 13.37 13.92 -57.84
CA GLY A 38 12.24 14.40 -57.05
C GLY A 38 11.12 13.37 -56.94
N HIS A 39 10.52 13.35 -55.75
CA HIS A 39 9.22 12.72 -55.53
C HIS A 39 8.39 13.52 -54.51
N GLU A 40 7.11 13.63 -54.80
CA GLU A 40 6.09 14.34 -54.01
C GLU A 40 5.97 13.87 -52.56
N PRO A 41 5.51 14.70 -51.59
CA PRO A 41 5.49 14.37 -50.17
C PRO A 41 4.32 13.46 -49.84
N ALA A 42 4.62 12.19 -49.56
CA ALA A 42 3.74 11.30 -48.82
C ALA A 42 3.78 11.70 -47.33
N GLY A 43 2.57 11.77 -46.72
CA GLY A 43 2.39 12.18 -45.34
C GLY A 43 3.29 11.46 -44.35
N HIS A 44 4.00 12.22 -43.53
CA HIS A 44 4.83 11.71 -42.44
C HIS A 44 3.93 11.11 -41.36
N ALA A 45 3.97 9.78 -41.22
CA ALA A 45 3.64 9.16 -39.94
C ALA A 45 4.71 9.60 -38.91
N PRO A 46 4.35 9.94 -37.67
CA PRO A 46 5.34 10.23 -36.65
C PRO A 46 6.21 9.00 -36.44
N GLY A 47 7.52 9.16 -36.66
CA GLY A 47 8.48 8.13 -36.39
C GLY A 47 8.54 7.81 -34.90
N PRO A 48 9.02 6.61 -34.49
CA PRO A 48 9.14 6.26 -33.08
C PRO A 48 10.01 7.32 -32.39
N GLU A 49 9.46 7.89 -31.30
CA GLU A 49 10.21 8.83 -30.45
C GLU A 49 11.53 8.18 -30.01
N ALA A 50 12.60 8.91 -30.14
CA ALA A 50 13.91 8.45 -29.68
C ALA A 50 13.87 8.21 -28.18
N PRO A 51 14.48 7.10 -27.68
CA PRO A 51 14.53 6.83 -26.26
C PRO A 51 15.17 8.02 -25.52
N PRO A 52 14.64 8.42 -24.35
CA PRO A 52 15.17 9.56 -23.61
C PRO A 52 16.63 9.33 -23.25
N ALA A 53 17.40 10.41 -23.22
CA ALA A 53 18.82 10.37 -22.88
C ALA A 53 19.01 9.74 -21.49
N PRO A 54 20.01 8.85 -21.28
CA PRO A 54 20.24 8.22 -19.99
C PRO A 54 20.50 9.27 -18.92
N GLY A 55 19.56 9.39 -17.94
CA GLY A 55 19.58 10.34 -16.83
C GLY A 55 18.55 11.47 -16.89
N ALA A 56 17.76 11.60 -17.96
CA ALA A 56 16.59 12.50 -17.98
C ALA A 56 15.44 11.83 -17.21
N ARG A 57 14.91 12.52 -16.20
CA ARG A 57 13.69 12.07 -15.50
C ARG A 57 12.50 12.21 -16.44
N THR A 58 11.60 11.25 -16.40
CA THR A 58 10.30 11.35 -17.07
C THR A 58 9.44 12.44 -16.42
N ASP A 59 8.47 12.98 -17.14
CA ASP A 59 7.54 13.97 -16.59
C ASP A 59 6.79 13.42 -15.37
N ALA A 60 6.40 12.15 -15.39
CA ALA A 60 5.80 11.47 -14.24
C ALA A 60 6.72 11.45 -13.01
N GLU A 61 8.02 11.14 -13.17
CA GLU A 61 8.99 11.17 -12.07
C GLU A 61 9.20 12.58 -11.50
N LEU A 62 9.14 13.61 -12.34
CA LEU A 62 9.20 15.00 -11.89
C LEU A 62 7.94 15.39 -11.11
N LEU A 63 6.76 14.99 -11.55
CA LEU A 63 5.50 15.21 -10.85
C LEU A 63 5.48 14.51 -9.49
N ILE A 64 5.97 13.26 -9.42
CA ILE A 64 6.14 12.52 -8.17
C ILE A 64 7.09 13.27 -7.22
N ALA A 65 8.26 13.67 -7.68
CA ALA A 65 9.22 14.40 -6.86
C ALA A 65 8.63 15.72 -6.32
N ALA A 66 7.91 16.46 -7.15
CA ALA A 66 7.21 17.67 -6.72
C ALA A 66 6.10 17.37 -5.70
N SER A 67 5.35 16.28 -5.88
CA SER A 67 4.30 15.87 -4.93
C SER A 67 4.89 15.53 -3.55
N VAL A 68 6.05 14.88 -3.49
CA VAL A 68 6.75 14.57 -2.23
C VAL A 68 7.13 15.85 -1.50
N LEU A 69 7.71 16.82 -2.19
CA LEU A 69 8.08 18.11 -1.59
C LEU A 69 6.86 18.86 -1.05
N LEU A 70 5.75 18.86 -1.78
CA LEU A 70 4.49 19.48 -1.31
C LEU A 70 3.89 18.73 -0.12
N ALA A 71 3.95 17.40 -0.13
CA ALA A 71 3.49 16.59 0.98
C ALA A 71 4.29 16.87 2.27
N ASP A 72 5.62 16.92 2.18
CA ASP A 72 6.50 17.24 3.31
C ASP A 72 6.22 18.66 3.85
N ALA A 73 6.04 19.63 2.95
CA ALA A 73 5.69 21.00 3.32
C ALA A 73 4.31 21.06 4.01
N ALA A 74 3.31 20.35 3.49
CA ALA A 74 1.97 20.26 4.07
C ALA A 74 1.99 19.64 5.47
N LEU A 75 2.71 18.54 5.66
CA LEU A 75 2.85 17.86 6.94
C LEU A 75 3.58 18.74 7.97
N THR A 76 4.65 19.41 7.56
CA THR A 76 5.40 20.34 8.42
C THR A 76 4.53 21.52 8.83
N ALA A 77 3.77 22.12 7.90
CA ALA A 77 2.85 23.19 8.19
C ALA A 77 1.72 22.75 9.14
N ARG A 78 1.17 21.53 8.95
CA ARG A 78 0.17 20.96 9.85
C ARG A 78 0.73 20.75 11.25
N GLN A 79 1.94 20.21 11.37
CA GLN A 79 2.60 20.00 12.65
C GLN A 79 2.83 21.33 13.39
N ALA A 80 3.33 22.35 12.69
CA ALA A 80 3.51 23.69 13.26
C ALA A 80 2.18 24.30 13.74
N GLY A 81 1.09 24.09 12.98
CA GLY A 81 -0.26 24.50 13.39
C GLY A 81 -0.73 23.77 14.65
N ALA A 82 -0.47 22.47 14.76
CA ALA A 82 -0.80 21.66 15.93
C ALA A 82 -0.01 22.10 17.17
N GLU A 83 1.28 22.36 17.03
CA GLU A 83 2.13 22.85 18.12
C GLU A 83 1.66 24.23 18.64
N LEU A 84 1.36 25.17 17.74
CA LEU A 84 0.81 26.48 18.12
C LEU A 84 -0.54 26.36 18.83
N THR A 85 -1.42 25.50 18.33
CA THR A 85 -2.73 25.22 18.95
C THR A 85 -2.54 24.60 20.34
N GLY A 86 -1.62 23.65 20.47
CA GLY A 86 -1.27 23.00 21.74
C GLY A 86 -0.66 23.96 22.75
N LEU A 87 0.17 24.91 22.31
CA LEU A 87 0.73 25.97 23.17
C LEU A 87 -0.37 26.84 23.77
N LEU A 88 -1.34 27.29 22.96
CA LEU A 88 -2.48 28.10 23.41
C LEU A 88 -3.36 27.38 24.44
N GLY A 89 -3.53 26.05 24.28
CA GLY A 89 -4.28 25.19 25.21
C GLY A 89 -3.48 24.69 26.41
N SER A 90 -2.19 25.05 26.54
CA SER A 90 -1.32 24.47 27.56
C SER A 90 -1.60 25.10 28.97
N PRO A 91 -1.52 24.28 30.05
CA PRO A 91 -1.63 24.81 31.43
C PRO A 91 -0.58 25.87 31.74
N ARG A 92 0.60 25.81 31.12
CA ARG A 92 1.66 26.82 31.27
C ARG A 92 1.24 28.16 30.69
N PHE A 93 0.64 28.15 29.49
CA PHE A 93 0.13 29.37 28.88
C PHE A 93 -1.01 29.99 29.74
N ALA A 94 -1.93 29.16 30.26
CA ALA A 94 -2.98 29.58 31.12
C ALA A 94 -2.43 30.23 32.42
N LEU A 95 -1.37 29.66 33.02
CA LEU A 95 -0.72 30.23 34.21
C LEU A 95 -0.05 31.58 33.90
N GLU A 96 0.64 31.70 32.76
CA GLU A 96 1.25 32.97 32.34
C GLU A 96 0.20 34.01 31.97
N ALA A 97 -0.96 33.60 31.45
CA ALA A 97 -2.07 34.52 31.18
C ALA A 97 -2.61 35.15 32.45
N VAL A 98 -2.63 34.42 33.57
CA VAL A 98 -2.99 35.00 34.89
C VAL A 98 -1.90 35.95 35.42
N ARG A 99 -0.62 35.56 35.24
CA ARG A 99 0.52 36.33 35.73
C ARG A 99 0.79 37.62 34.93
N ARG A 100 0.63 37.53 33.59
CA ARG A 100 0.99 38.56 32.62
C ARG A 100 -0.07 38.71 31.54
N PRO A 101 -1.28 39.21 31.87
CA PRO A 101 -2.44 39.17 30.96
C PRO A 101 -2.20 39.92 29.63
N GLY A 102 -1.49 41.06 29.65
CA GLY A 102 -1.18 41.83 28.44
C GLY A 102 -0.25 41.08 27.48
N TRP A 103 0.78 40.40 28.00
CA TRP A 103 1.67 39.57 27.20
C TRP A 103 0.95 38.37 26.63
N ALA A 104 0.17 37.66 27.44
CA ALA A 104 -0.58 36.50 27.01
C ALA A 104 -1.59 36.83 25.91
N LEU A 105 -2.28 37.96 26.03
CA LEU A 105 -3.19 38.44 24.99
C LEU A 105 -2.44 38.76 23.69
N GLY A 106 -1.29 39.43 23.75
CA GLY A 106 -0.44 39.68 22.58
C GLY A 106 0.05 38.40 21.89
N ALA A 107 0.50 37.43 22.69
CA ALA A 107 0.94 36.14 22.20
C ALA A 107 -0.23 35.35 21.56
N ALA A 108 -1.40 35.31 22.24
CA ALA A 108 -2.62 34.66 21.73
C ALA A 108 -3.05 35.24 20.37
N LEU A 109 -3.08 36.57 20.26
CA LEU A 109 -3.45 37.30 19.04
C LEU A 109 -2.42 37.00 17.90
N SER A 110 -1.15 36.93 18.23
CA SER A 110 -0.10 36.58 17.22
C SER A 110 -0.23 35.16 16.73
N CYS A 111 -0.44 34.19 17.62
CA CYS A 111 -0.72 32.79 17.26
C CYS A 111 -2.02 32.67 16.46
N ALA A 112 -3.09 33.33 16.89
CA ALA A 112 -4.36 33.34 16.18
C ALA A 112 -4.20 33.91 14.76
N ARG A 113 -3.44 34.98 14.57
CA ARG A 113 -3.13 35.51 13.23
C ARG A 113 -2.35 34.52 12.36
N ALA A 114 -1.38 33.81 12.93
CA ALA A 114 -0.63 32.79 12.20
C ALA A 114 -1.50 31.61 11.77
N LEU A 115 -2.48 31.23 12.61
CA LEU A 115 -3.38 30.12 12.34
C LEU A 115 -4.53 30.51 11.38
N MET A 116 -5.11 31.71 11.54
CA MET A 116 -6.38 32.12 10.89
C MET A 116 -6.21 32.92 9.59
N ARG A 117 -5.00 33.29 9.18
CA ARG A 117 -4.80 33.99 7.90
C ARG A 117 -5.20 33.10 6.72
N PRO A 118 -5.60 33.68 5.56
CA PRO A 118 -5.94 32.91 4.36
C PRO A 118 -4.83 31.96 3.86
N SER A 119 -3.58 32.31 4.16
CA SER A 119 -2.37 31.50 3.93
C SER A 119 -1.77 30.99 5.25
N GLY A 120 -2.56 30.94 6.31
CA GLY A 120 -2.13 30.51 7.64
C GLY A 120 -2.00 29.01 7.77
N LEU A 121 -1.38 28.59 8.88
CA LEU A 121 -1.10 27.16 9.15
C LEU A 121 -2.37 26.34 9.37
N GLY A 122 -3.48 27.00 9.75
CA GLY A 122 -4.72 26.33 10.14
C GLY A 122 -4.66 25.75 11.56
N PHE A 123 -5.83 25.46 12.11
CA PHE A 123 -5.93 24.72 13.36
C PHE A 123 -5.76 23.23 13.07
N ALA A 124 -4.72 22.62 13.59
CA ALA A 124 -4.56 21.19 13.61
C ALA A 124 -4.67 20.67 15.05
N ALA A 125 -5.32 19.53 15.24
CA ALA A 125 -5.49 18.93 16.55
C ALA A 125 -4.62 17.68 16.70
N ASN A 126 -3.87 17.62 17.79
CA ASN A 126 -3.22 16.40 18.26
C ASN A 126 -4.13 15.64 19.26
N GLY A 127 -5.44 15.58 18.97
CA GLY A 127 -6.43 14.91 19.82
C GLY A 127 -6.87 15.70 21.05
N GLY A 128 -8.08 15.39 21.56
CA GLY A 128 -8.69 15.97 22.75
C GLY A 128 -9.75 17.03 22.46
N LEU A 129 -10.60 17.33 23.46
CA LEU A 129 -11.75 18.23 23.37
C LEU A 129 -11.40 19.64 22.83
N LEU A 130 -10.23 20.18 23.20
CA LEU A 130 -9.75 21.48 22.70
C LEU A 130 -9.39 21.44 21.21
N GLY A 131 -8.88 20.31 20.73
CA GLY A 131 -8.63 20.10 19.31
C GLY A 131 -9.90 20.04 18.49
N GLU A 132 -10.94 19.42 19.00
CA GLU A 132 -12.27 19.37 18.38
C GLU A 132 -12.91 20.76 18.29
N VAL A 133 -12.83 21.55 19.37
CA VAL A 133 -13.34 22.94 19.41
C VAL A 133 -12.55 23.84 18.46
N ALA A 134 -11.22 23.70 18.40
CA ALA A 134 -10.37 24.47 17.50
C ALA A 134 -10.64 24.12 16.02
N ARG A 135 -10.89 22.84 15.72
CA ARG A 135 -11.27 22.35 14.40
C ARG A 135 -12.64 22.89 13.97
N ALA A 136 -13.64 22.82 14.86
CA ALA A 136 -14.96 23.39 14.61
C ALA A 136 -14.92 24.91 14.36
N ALA A 137 -14.07 25.63 15.10
CA ALA A 137 -13.86 27.05 14.88
C ALA A 137 -13.15 27.39 13.57
N GLY A 138 -12.21 26.52 13.13
CA GLY A 138 -11.52 26.63 11.85
C GLY A 138 -12.47 26.45 10.66
N ASN A 139 -13.40 25.50 10.74
CA ASN A 139 -14.39 25.21 9.70
C ASN A 139 -15.40 26.37 9.49
N LEU A 140 -15.63 27.21 10.51
CA LEU A 140 -16.47 28.40 10.38
C LEU A 140 -15.87 29.51 9.49
N THR A 141 -14.58 29.44 9.15
CA THR A 141 -13.91 30.51 8.37
C THR A 141 -13.90 30.28 6.86
N TYR A 142 -14.48 29.22 6.33
CA TYR A 142 -14.63 28.88 4.89
C TYR A 142 -13.33 28.92 4.04
N ARG A 143 -12.15 28.93 4.64
CA ARG A 143 -10.88 29.03 3.92
C ARG A 143 -9.96 27.86 4.29
N ARG A 144 -9.49 27.15 3.28
CA ARG A 144 -8.56 26.04 3.45
C ARG A 144 -7.23 26.55 4.00
N PRO A 145 -6.68 25.93 5.07
CA PRO A 145 -5.31 26.19 5.52
C PRO A 145 -4.29 25.96 4.42
N ALA A 146 -3.15 26.62 4.51
CA ALA A 146 -2.05 26.39 3.56
C ALA A 146 -1.59 24.93 3.51
N SER A 147 -1.58 24.25 4.67
CA SER A 147 -1.29 22.81 4.76
C SER A 147 -2.25 21.96 3.92
N THR A 148 -3.57 22.23 4.01
CA THR A 148 -4.57 21.50 3.21
C THR A 148 -4.46 21.84 1.72
N ALA A 149 -4.18 23.09 1.35
CA ALA A 149 -3.96 23.45 -0.05
C ALA A 149 -2.76 22.69 -0.65
N MET A 150 -1.62 22.70 0.04
CA MET A 150 -0.42 21.94 -0.40
C MET A 150 -0.68 20.42 -0.45
N ALA A 151 -1.46 19.86 0.47
CA ALA A 151 -1.84 18.45 0.46
C ALA A 151 -2.72 18.11 -0.75
N VAL A 152 -3.69 18.96 -1.08
CA VAL A 152 -4.53 18.82 -2.29
C VAL A 152 -3.68 18.86 -3.55
N ASP A 153 -2.76 19.83 -3.65
CA ASP A 153 -1.85 19.94 -4.80
C ASP A 153 -0.92 18.72 -4.90
N ALA A 154 -0.44 18.19 -3.77
CA ALA A 154 0.38 16.98 -3.75
C ALA A 154 -0.39 15.76 -4.31
N PHE A 155 -1.65 15.54 -3.88
CA PHE A 155 -2.49 14.48 -4.43
C PHE A 155 -2.79 14.71 -5.92
N ALA A 156 -3.06 15.96 -6.33
CA ALA A 156 -3.27 16.31 -7.72
C ALA A 156 -2.08 15.92 -8.61
N LEU A 157 -0.86 16.18 -8.16
CA LEU A 157 0.36 15.79 -8.88
C LEU A 157 0.54 14.27 -8.92
N ARG A 158 0.21 13.53 -7.84
CA ARG A 158 0.26 12.06 -7.83
C ARG A 158 -0.74 11.46 -8.83
N ILE A 159 -1.98 11.94 -8.82
CA ILE A 159 -3.02 11.51 -9.76
C ILE A 159 -2.56 11.77 -11.21
N LYS A 160 -2.00 12.94 -11.48
CA LYS A 160 -1.49 13.29 -12.81
C LYS A 160 -0.33 12.40 -13.24
N ALA A 161 0.64 12.16 -12.36
CA ALA A 161 1.75 11.24 -12.63
C ALA A 161 1.26 9.81 -12.90
N ALA A 162 0.23 9.36 -12.16
CA ALA A 162 -0.38 8.07 -12.40
C ALA A 162 -1.10 8.00 -13.76
N ALA A 163 -1.80 9.07 -14.16
CA ALA A 163 -2.46 9.15 -15.47
C ALA A 163 -1.47 9.05 -16.62
N ASP A 164 -0.28 9.65 -16.49
CA ASP A 164 0.78 9.57 -17.50
C ASP A 164 1.41 8.16 -17.58
N SER A 165 1.28 7.36 -16.52
CA SER A 165 1.90 6.03 -16.40
C SER A 165 0.95 4.86 -16.64
N HIS A 166 -0.38 5.09 -16.60
CA HIS A 166 -1.40 4.05 -16.64
C HIS A 166 -2.40 4.30 -17.76
N PRO A 167 -2.39 3.50 -18.82
CA PRO A 167 -3.29 3.65 -19.98
C PRO A 167 -4.78 3.69 -19.62
N ASN A 168 -5.18 2.97 -18.56
CA ASN A 168 -6.57 2.93 -18.10
C ASN A 168 -7.10 4.30 -17.65
N LEU A 169 -6.23 5.14 -17.09
CA LEU A 169 -6.58 6.50 -16.67
C LEU A 169 -6.63 7.50 -17.83
N ASP A 170 -6.14 7.11 -19.01
CA ASP A 170 -6.08 7.95 -20.19
C ASP A 170 -7.45 8.09 -20.92
N SER A 171 -8.47 7.36 -20.46
CA SER A 171 -9.81 7.47 -21.02
C SER A 171 -10.43 8.85 -20.74
N PRO A 172 -11.20 9.45 -21.67
CA PRO A 172 -11.81 10.76 -21.46
C PRO A 172 -12.68 10.87 -20.21
N LEU A 173 -13.33 9.76 -19.80
CA LEU A 173 -14.16 9.73 -18.58
C LEU A 173 -13.33 9.65 -17.31
N ALA A 174 -12.23 8.88 -17.31
CA ALA A 174 -11.33 8.81 -16.18
C ALA A 174 -10.62 10.17 -15.97
N ARG A 175 -10.13 10.80 -17.03
CA ARG A 175 -9.56 12.16 -16.98
C ARG A 175 -10.56 13.17 -16.42
N ARG A 176 -11.81 13.14 -16.91
CA ARG A 176 -12.87 14.02 -16.40
C ARG A 176 -13.12 13.83 -14.91
N LEU A 177 -13.07 12.58 -14.40
CA LEU A 177 -13.19 12.29 -12.97
C LEU A 177 -12.01 12.86 -12.20
N THR A 178 -10.79 12.56 -12.62
CA THR A 178 -9.57 13.02 -11.95
C THR A 178 -9.46 14.54 -11.95
N ASP A 179 -9.77 15.20 -13.08
CA ASP A 179 -9.74 16.66 -13.20
C ASP A 179 -10.79 17.32 -12.29
N ALA A 180 -12.02 16.77 -12.26
CA ALA A 180 -13.09 17.27 -11.39
C ALA A 180 -12.74 17.11 -9.90
N MET A 181 -12.12 15.98 -9.52
CA MET A 181 -11.66 15.75 -8.15
C MET A 181 -10.55 16.73 -7.75
N VAL A 182 -9.54 16.91 -8.61
CA VAL A 182 -8.45 17.87 -8.40
C VAL A 182 -8.98 19.32 -8.29
N ALA A 183 -9.97 19.69 -9.13
CA ALA A 183 -10.60 21.00 -9.07
C ALA A 183 -11.53 21.17 -7.85
N GLY A 184 -11.85 20.10 -7.12
CA GLY A 184 -12.83 20.13 -6.03
C GLY A 184 -14.29 20.29 -6.49
N GLU A 185 -14.56 19.96 -7.76
CA GLU A 185 -15.88 20.08 -8.39
C GLU A 185 -16.73 18.83 -8.14
N ARG A 186 -17.25 18.68 -6.91
CA ARG A 186 -17.96 17.48 -6.42
C ARG A 186 -19.08 17.01 -7.34
N LEU A 187 -19.91 17.93 -7.85
CA LEU A 187 -21.02 17.57 -8.75
C LEU A 187 -20.51 17.00 -10.07
N GLU A 188 -19.42 17.55 -10.58
CA GLU A 188 -18.79 17.07 -11.80
C GLU A 188 -18.11 15.72 -11.59
N ALA A 189 -17.43 15.54 -10.46
CA ALA A 189 -16.88 14.26 -10.06
C ALA A 189 -17.97 13.18 -9.96
N LEU A 190 -19.10 13.46 -9.31
CA LEU A 190 -20.23 12.53 -9.22
C LEU A 190 -20.82 12.20 -10.60
N ARG A 191 -20.95 13.20 -11.48
CA ARG A 191 -21.40 12.98 -12.88
C ARG A 191 -20.41 12.11 -13.65
N ALA A 192 -19.10 12.33 -13.46
CA ALA A 192 -18.07 11.54 -14.10
C ALA A 192 -18.09 10.09 -13.60
N VAL A 193 -18.23 9.85 -12.28
CA VAL A 193 -18.40 8.51 -11.70
C VAL A 193 -19.64 7.82 -12.26
N HIS A 194 -20.77 8.52 -12.30
CA HIS A 194 -22.01 7.99 -12.85
C HIS A 194 -21.85 7.62 -14.34
N ALA A 195 -21.27 8.52 -15.14
CA ALA A 195 -21.00 8.25 -16.56
C ALA A 195 -20.03 7.10 -16.78
N LEU A 196 -19.00 6.99 -15.89
CA LEU A 196 -18.03 5.87 -15.91
C LEU A 196 -18.74 4.55 -15.62
N THR A 197 -19.57 4.52 -14.57
CA THR A 197 -20.32 3.31 -14.17
C THR A 197 -21.41 2.93 -15.14
N GLU A 198 -22.12 3.90 -15.72
CA GLU A 198 -23.12 3.63 -16.77
C GLU A 198 -22.47 3.05 -18.03
N ARG A 199 -21.32 3.59 -18.43
CA ARG A 199 -20.68 3.20 -19.69
C ARG A 199 -19.85 1.92 -19.59
N LEU A 200 -19.15 1.71 -18.48
CA LEU A 200 -18.22 0.60 -18.29
C LEU A 200 -18.77 -0.51 -17.36
N GLY A 201 -19.80 -0.21 -16.57
CA GLY A 201 -20.21 -1.03 -15.44
C GLY A 201 -19.35 -0.74 -14.20
N VAL A 202 -19.86 -1.10 -13.01
CA VAL A 202 -19.22 -0.78 -11.71
C VAL A 202 -17.83 -1.39 -11.60
N THR A 203 -17.68 -2.65 -11.99
CA THR A 203 -16.41 -3.40 -11.86
C THR A 203 -15.30 -2.80 -12.71
N ARG A 204 -15.59 -2.51 -13.98
CA ARG A 204 -14.62 -1.93 -14.90
C ARG A 204 -14.30 -0.47 -14.56
N ALA A 205 -15.28 0.27 -14.06
CA ALA A 205 -15.06 1.61 -13.54
C ALA A 205 -14.09 1.62 -12.35
N LEU A 206 -14.24 0.69 -11.39
CA LEU A 206 -13.31 0.51 -10.27
C LEU A 206 -11.90 0.15 -10.75
N THR A 207 -11.78 -0.80 -11.67
CA THR A 207 -10.50 -1.17 -12.26
C THR A 207 -9.82 0.02 -12.95
N THR A 208 -10.61 0.84 -13.65
CA THR A 208 -10.08 2.03 -14.34
C THR A 208 -9.44 3.02 -13.38
N VAL A 209 -10.01 3.24 -12.18
CA VAL A 209 -9.51 4.20 -11.19
C VAL A 209 -8.61 3.57 -10.14
N SER A 210 -8.39 2.25 -10.18
CA SER A 210 -7.58 1.53 -9.19
C SER A 210 -6.20 2.16 -8.91
N PRO A 211 -5.44 2.63 -9.91
CA PRO A 211 -4.11 3.20 -9.66
C PRO A 211 -4.09 4.45 -8.80
N VAL A 212 -5.23 5.13 -8.66
CA VAL A 212 -5.37 6.41 -7.93
C VAL A 212 -6.50 6.39 -6.90
N ILE A 213 -7.05 5.22 -6.58
CA ILE A 213 -8.24 5.11 -5.74
C ILE A 213 -8.01 5.68 -4.32
N MET A 214 -6.83 5.48 -3.77
CA MET A 214 -6.48 5.99 -2.45
C MET A 214 -6.27 7.50 -2.44
N GLU A 215 -5.63 8.04 -3.48
CA GLU A 215 -5.49 9.47 -3.69
C GLU A 215 -6.85 10.14 -3.87
N LEU A 216 -7.78 9.51 -4.61
CA LEU A 216 -9.13 10.02 -4.77
C LEU A 216 -9.91 10.02 -3.44
N PHE A 217 -9.80 8.96 -2.63
CA PHE A 217 -10.41 8.92 -1.30
C PHE A 217 -9.80 9.95 -0.37
N ALA A 218 -8.48 10.08 -0.33
CA ALA A 218 -7.80 11.06 0.50
C ALA A 218 -8.11 12.50 0.06
N LEU A 219 -8.15 12.74 -1.25
CA LEU A 219 -8.54 14.04 -1.77
C LEU A 219 -10.00 14.36 -1.44
N SER A 220 -10.91 13.38 -1.53
CA SER A 220 -12.31 13.55 -1.14
C SER A 220 -12.44 13.93 0.34
N GLY A 221 -11.71 13.26 1.24
CA GLY A 221 -11.70 13.58 2.67
C GLY A 221 -11.21 14.99 2.98
N LEU A 222 -10.12 15.46 2.32
CA LEU A 222 -9.65 16.84 2.49
C LEU A 222 -10.60 17.90 1.92
N LEU A 223 -11.43 17.53 0.93
CA LEU A 223 -12.33 18.44 0.23
C LEU A 223 -13.75 18.45 0.82
N ASP A 224 -14.11 17.43 1.59
CA ASP A 224 -15.43 17.38 2.22
C ASP A 224 -15.51 18.24 3.49
N GLU A 225 -16.69 18.28 4.13
CA GLU A 225 -16.92 19.05 5.34
C GLU A 225 -16.78 18.19 6.61
N ASN A 226 -16.39 16.92 6.46
CA ASN A 226 -16.27 15.99 7.58
C ASN A 226 -14.84 15.98 8.12
N PRO A 227 -14.55 16.66 9.23
CA PRO A 227 -13.19 16.68 9.77
C PRO A 227 -12.76 15.35 10.42
N VAL A 228 -13.68 14.40 10.54
CA VAL A 228 -13.40 13.12 11.23
C VAL A 228 -12.63 12.17 10.32
N ASN A 229 -12.82 12.27 8.99
CA ASN A 229 -12.10 11.45 8.01
C ASN A 229 -10.80 12.10 7.50
N ASP A 230 -10.47 13.33 7.90
CA ASP A 230 -9.22 14.01 7.53
C ASP A 230 -7.97 13.18 7.87
N ASP A 231 -7.99 12.43 8.97
CA ASP A 231 -6.84 11.62 9.38
C ASP A 231 -6.50 10.53 8.35
N PHE A 232 -7.49 9.96 7.65
CA PHE A 232 -7.26 9.08 6.51
C PHE A 232 -6.39 9.76 5.45
N SER A 233 -6.75 10.98 5.08
CA SER A 233 -6.08 11.76 4.05
C SER A 233 -4.65 12.13 4.42
N TRP A 234 -4.43 12.56 5.66
CA TRP A 234 -3.10 12.94 6.14
C TRP A 234 -2.16 11.75 6.28
N VAL A 235 -2.67 10.59 6.68
CA VAL A 235 -1.88 9.36 6.76
C VAL A 235 -1.52 8.87 5.35
N THR A 236 -2.48 8.90 4.41
CA THR A 236 -2.23 8.58 2.99
C THR A 236 -1.22 9.55 2.36
N LEU A 237 -1.29 10.84 2.68
CA LEU A 237 -0.32 11.84 2.21
C LEU A 237 1.10 11.50 2.66
N ALA A 238 1.24 11.09 3.93
CA ALA A 238 2.52 10.67 4.51
C ALA A 238 3.00 9.29 4.01
N GLY A 239 2.22 8.59 3.19
CA GLY A 239 2.52 7.24 2.73
C GLY A 239 2.34 6.17 3.80
N GLY A 240 1.58 6.47 4.86
CA GLY A 240 1.23 5.52 5.90
C GLY A 240 -0.03 4.72 5.57
N VAL A 241 -0.29 3.68 6.38
CA VAL A 241 -1.54 2.93 6.31
C VAL A 241 -2.60 3.68 7.12
N PRO A 242 -3.72 4.10 6.49
CA PRO A 242 -4.79 4.81 7.20
C PRO A 242 -5.38 3.96 8.32
N THR A 243 -5.62 4.58 9.48
CA THR A 243 -6.21 3.93 10.67
C THR A 243 -7.68 4.31 10.89
N THR A 244 -8.24 5.05 9.95
CA THR A 244 -9.65 5.45 9.89
C THR A 244 -10.23 5.10 8.53
N ASP A 245 -11.54 4.89 8.45
CA ASP A 245 -12.20 4.71 7.15
C ASP A 245 -12.31 6.06 6.40
N PRO A 246 -12.27 6.05 5.05
CA PRO A 246 -12.22 7.28 4.26
C PRO A 246 -13.54 8.07 4.22
N PHE A 247 -14.66 7.48 4.65
CA PHE A 247 -16.00 8.08 4.49
C PHE A 247 -16.55 8.66 5.79
N LEU A 248 -16.48 7.88 6.87
CA LEU A 248 -17.04 8.24 8.17
C LEU A 248 -15.98 8.67 9.18
N GLY A 249 -14.71 8.36 8.91
CA GLY A 249 -13.60 8.62 9.83
C GLY A 249 -13.66 7.74 11.09
N LEU A 250 -14.34 6.59 11.03
CA LEU A 250 -14.40 5.69 12.16
C LEU A 250 -13.02 5.08 12.43
N PRO A 251 -12.52 5.13 13.67
CA PRO A 251 -11.24 4.53 14.01
C PRO A 251 -11.25 3.02 13.75
N SER A 252 -10.16 2.50 13.25
CA SER A 252 -9.94 1.06 13.03
C SER A 252 -10.13 0.21 14.29
N SER A 253 -9.96 0.82 15.48
CA SER A 253 -10.23 0.16 16.76
C SER A 253 -11.68 -0.32 16.91
N VAL A 254 -12.64 0.31 16.23
CA VAL A 254 -14.03 -0.13 16.18
C VAL A 254 -14.14 -1.49 15.49
N LEU A 255 -13.33 -1.76 14.48
CA LEU A 255 -13.31 -3.05 13.77
C LEU A 255 -12.87 -4.22 14.67
N LYS A 256 -12.01 -3.97 15.67
CA LYS A 256 -11.63 -4.99 16.67
C LYS A 256 -12.83 -5.50 17.49
N PHE A 257 -13.81 -4.65 17.74
CA PHE A 257 -15.06 -5.08 18.41
C PHE A 257 -15.94 -5.95 17.50
N LEU A 258 -15.82 -5.78 16.19
CA LEU A 258 -16.57 -6.58 15.22
C LEU A 258 -15.88 -7.92 14.92
N ASN A 259 -14.56 -8.01 15.15
CA ASN A 259 -13.77 -9.23 14.94
C ASN A 259 -12.96 -9.66 16.19
N PRO A 260 -13.61 -9.91 17.34
CA PRO A 260 -12.94 -10.23 18.61
C PRO A 260 -12.51 -11.70 18.72
N GLY A 261 -12.64 -12.49 17.67
CA GLY A 261 -12.42 -13.94 17.71
C GLY A 261 -11.01 -14.33 18.18
N PRO A 262 -10.86 -15.35 19.07
CA PRO A 262 -9.55 -15.83 19.49
C PRO A 262 -8.81 -16.55 18.35
N GLY A 263 -9.52 -16.89 17.27
CA GLY A 263 -9.05 -17.74 16.19
C GLY A 263 -8.83 -19.18 16.61
N ARG A 264 -9.26 -20.14 15.83
CA ARG A 264 -9.00 -21.56 16.00
C ARG A 264 -8.50 -22.18 14.71
N ALA A 265 -7.75 -23.26 14.82
CA ALA A 265 -7.30 -24.07 13.70
C ALA A 265 -7.63 -25.53 13.99
N GLU A 266 -8.34 -26.18 13.09
CA GLU A 266 -8.71 -27.57 13.21
C GLU A 266 -8.24 -28.31 11.97
N ARG A 267 -7.69 -29.53 12.14
CA ARG A 267 -7.30 -30.33 10.98
C ARG A 267 -8.56 -30.62 10.17
N ALA A 268 -8.46 -30.40 8.87
CA ALA A 268 -9.55 -30.66 7.93
C ALA A 268 -9.21 -31.84 7.05
N ASP A 269 -10.23 -32.62 6.69
CA ASP A 269 -10.13 -33.61 5.65
C ASP A 269 -10.65 -32.97 4.37
N PRO A 270 -9.81 -32.78 3.34
CA PRO A 270 -10.24 -32.20 2.09
C PRO A 270 -11.17 -33.19 1.36
N ASP A 271 -12.11 -32.66 0.58
CA ASP A 271 -12.87 -33.50 -0.32
C ASP A 271 -11.92 -34.25 -1.31
N PRO A 272 -12.36 -35.37 -1.93
CA PRO A 272 -11.50 -36.18 -2.77
C PRO A 272 -10.93 -35.44 -3.99
N ILE A 273 -11.64 -34.41 -4.51
CA ILE A 273 -11.20 -33.62 -5.66
C ILE A 273 -10.05 -32.72 -5.23
N LEU A 274 -10.24 -31.99 -4.15
CA LEU A 274 -9.18 -31.12 -3.58
C LEU A 274 -7.96 -31.93 -3.17
N ALA A 275 -8.15 -33.09 -2.52
CA ALA A 275 -7.05 -33.98 -2.15
C ALA A 275 -6.22 -34.41 -3.37
N LYS A 276 -6.88 -34.69 -4.51
CA LYS A 276 -6.22 -35.05 -5.77
C LYS A 276 -5.46 -33.88 -6.37
N VAL A 277 -6.04 -32.67 -6.35
CA VAL A 277 -5.39 -31.45 -6.83
C VAL A 277 -4.11 -31.19 -6.03
N LEU A 278 -4.21 -31.19 -4.69
CA LEU A 278 -3.09 -30.93 -3.80
C LEU A 278 -1.97 -32.00 -3.91
N ALA A 279 -2.32 -33.24 -4.19
CA ALA A 279 -1.35 -34.33 -4.40
C ALA A 279 -0.55 -34.19 -5.71
N GLY A 280 -1.13 -33.52 -6.71
CA GLY A 280 -0.48 -33.27 -8.00
C GLY A 280 0.33 -31.98 -8.06
N SER A 281 0.36 -31.19 -7.01
CA SER A 281 0.98 -29.86 -7.01
C SER A 281 2.50 -29.94 -6.84
N ALA A 282 3.21 -29.08 -7.57
CA ALA A 282 4.66 -28.90 -7.47
C ALA A 282 5.04 -27.85 -6.40
N ASN A 283 6.34 -27.67 -6.17
CA ASN A 283 6.87 -26.65 -5.25
C ASN A 283 7.37 -25.44 -6.04
N ASP A 284 6.53 -24.86 -6.88
CA ASP A 284 6.79 -23.64 -7.64
C ASP A 284 5.68 -22.61 -7.42
N ILE A 285 5.96 -21.35 -7.76
CA ILE A 285 5.03 -20.27 -7.49
C ILE A 285 3.68 -20.42 -8.18
N VAL A 286 3.65 -20.95 -9.40
CA VAL A 286 2.40 -21.16 -10.16
C VAL A 286 1.52 -22.19 -9.45
N SER A 287 2.13 -23.28 -9.00
CA SER A 287 1.44 -24.34 -8.24
C SER A 287 0.95 -23.83 -6.88
N TYR A 288 1.76 -23.06 -6.17
CA TYR A 288 1.34 -22.49 -4.89
C TYR A 288 0.13 -21.54 -5.04
N VAL A 289 0.16 -20.66 -6.04
CA VAL A 289 -0.96 -19.74 -6.30
C VAL A 289 -2.19 -20.51 -6.79
N GLY A 290 -2.01 -21.53 -7.62
CA GLY A 290 -3.08 -22.41 -8.06
C GLY A 290 -3.72 -23.20 -6.89
N ASP A 291 -2.92 -23.71 -5.96
CA ASP A 291 -3.39 -24.39 -4.75
C ASP A 291 -4.18 -23.44 -3.85
N ILE A 292 -3.71 -22.19 -3.67
CA ILE A 292 -4.47 -21.16 -2.95
C ILE A 292 -5.85 -20.95 -3.58
N GLY A 293 -5.93 -20.88 -4.91
CA GLY A 293 -7.19 -20.81 -5.64
C GLY A 293 -8.09 -22.05 -5.41
N ALA A 294 -7.51 -23.24 -5.40
CA ALA A 294 -8.23 -24.50 -5.18
C ALA A 294 -8.76 -24.65 -3.74
N LEU A 295 -8.02 -24.12 -2.75
CA LEU A 295 -8.47 -24.09 -1.34
C LEU A 295 -9.72 -23.24 -1.15
N GLY A 296 -9.96 -22.28 -2.03
CA GLY A 296 -11.06 -21.34 -1.90
C GLY A 296 -10.84 -20.37 -0.73
N ASN A 297 -11.91 -19.71 -0.31
CA ASN A 297 -11.85 -18.62 0.66
C ASN A 297 -12.85 -18.78 1.82
N HIS A 298 -13.06 -20.03 2.27
CA HIS A 298 -14.01 -20.38 3.31
C HIS A 298 -13.35 -20.97 4.58
N GLY A 299 -12.19 -20.44 4.95
CA GLY A 299 -11.45 -20.82 6.17
C GLY A 299 -10.42 -21.92 5.95
N LEU A 300 -10.39 -22.58 4.78
CA LEU A 300 -9.41 -23.62 4.50
C LEU A 300 -8.05 -23.01 4.18
N VAL A 301 -7.00 -23.58 4.79
CA VAL A 301 -5.59 -23.22 4.56
C VAL A 301 -4.76 -24.50 4.49
N LEU A 302 -3.58 -24.45 3.89
CA LEU A 302 -2.72 -25.62 3.70
C LEU A 302 -1.35 -25.41 4.32
N LEU A 303 -0.92 -26.31 5.19
CA LEU A 303 0.48 -26.45 5.58
C LEU A 303 1.12 -27.60 4.80
N ARG A 304 2.07 -27.24 3.95
CA ARG A 304 2.87 -28.19 3.16
C ARG A 304 4.21 -28.44 3.86
N ARG A 305 4.61 -29.70 3.97
CA ARG A 305 5.92 -30.11 4.44
C ARG A 305 6.74 -30.68 3.28
N VAL A 306 7.92 -30.14 3.08
CA VAL A 306 8.83 -30.47 1.97
C VAL A 306 10.10 -31.04 2.53
N HIS A 307 10.53 -32.18 2.02
CA HIS A 307 11.87 -32.72 2.22
C HIS A 307 12.75 -32.20 1.08
N CYS A 308 13.55 -31.20 1.40
CA CYS A 308 14.33 -30.45 0.42
C CYS A 308 15.59 -31.20 -0.05
N ALA A 309 16.12 -30.76 -1.19
CA ALA A 309 17.30 -31.41 -1.82
C ALA A 309 18.55 -31.37 -0.94
N ASP A 310 18.67 -30.40 -0.02
CA ASP A 310 19.74 -30.28 0.95
C ASP A 310 19.55 -31.17 2.21
N GLY A 311 18.49 -31.99 2.24
CA GLY A 311 18.14 -32.88 3.35
C GLY A 311 17.35 -32.19 4.47
N ALA A 312 17.12 -30.87 4.41
CA ALA A 312 16.31 -30.16 5.40
C ALA A 312 14.81 -30.40 5.18
N VAL A 313 14.06 -30.35 6.27
CA VAL A 313 12.60 -30.34 6.22
C VAL A 313 12.11 -28.90 6.41
N ARG A 314 11.46 -28.36 5.37
CA ARG A 314 10.90 -27.01 5.36
C ARG A 314 9.38 -27.03 5.30
N HIS A 315 8.77 -25.93 5.72
CA HIS A 315 7.34 -25.80 5.77
C HIS A 315 6.87 -24.62 4.91
N VAL A 316 5.76 -24.80 4.19
CA VAL A 316 5.12 -23.76 3.39
C VAL A 316 3.68 -23.64 3.85
N LEU A 317 3.27 -22.46 4.29
CA LEU A 317 1.89 -22.17 4.68
C LEU A 317 1.20 -21.36 3.58
N LEU A 318 0.14 -21.93 2.99
CA LEU A 318 -0.66 -21.32 1.95
C LEU A 318 -1.92 -20.72 2.55
N LEU A 319 -2.12 -19.43 2.32
CA LEU A 319 -3.15 -18.59 2.95
C LEU A 319 -4.05 -17.96 1.86
N PRO A 320 -5.27 -18.47 1.67
CA PRO A 320 -6.25 -17.87 0.76
C PRO A 320 -6.76 -16.51 1.21
N GLY A 321 -7.40 -15.82 0.28
CA GLY A 321 -7.94 -14.48 0.45
C GLY A 321 -9.33 -14.42 1.07
N THR A 322 -10.01 -13.30 0.81
CA THR A 322 -11.32 -12.95 1.39
C THR A 322 -12.46 -13.70 0.71
N SER A 323 -13.43 -14.13 1.50
CA SER A 323 -14.73 -14.60 1.04
C SER A 323 -15.64 -13.41 0.77
N PHE A 324 -15.86 -13.14 -0.51
CA PHE A 324 -16.80 -12.09 -0.92
C PHE A 324 -18.24 -12.60 -0.85
N GLY A 325 -19.14 -11.82 -0.26
CA GLY A 325 -20.58 -12.11 -0.22
C GLY A 325 -21.22 -12.01 1.16
N LEU A 326 -20.45 -12.17 2.24
CA LEU A 326 -20.93 -11.96 3.60
C LEU A 326 -20.02 -10.97 4.32
N LEU A 327 -20.61 -9.97 4.99
CA LEU A 327 -19.88 -9.01 5.82
C LEU A 327 -19.12 -9.72 6.94
N SER A 328 -19.76 -10.74 7.54
CA SER A 328 -19.19 -11.57 8.59
C SER A 328 -19.70 -13.01 8.45
N ASN A 329 -18.84 -13.97 8.74
CA ASN A 329 -19.16 -15.40 8.79
C ASN A 329 -18.42 -16.07 9.97
N SER A 330 -18.34 -17.39 10.02
CA SER A 330 -17.65 -18.13 11.10
C SER A 330 -16.16 -18.34 10.86
N THR A 331 -15.61 -17.75 9.80
CA THR A 331 -14.20 -17.90 9.41
C THR A 331 -13.53 -16.53 9.32
N PRO A 332 -12.22 -16.40 9.60
CA PRO A 332 -11.53 -15.12 9.61
C PRO A 332 -11.25 -14.55 8.20
N GLN A 333 -11.78 -15.18 7.17
CA GLN A 333 -11.64 -14.78 5.77
C GLN A 333 -12.81 -13.95 5.25
N ASP A 334 -13.63 -13.37 6.11
CA ASP A 334 -14.73 -12.48 5.73
C ASP A 334 -14.26 -11.04 5.46
N LEU A 335 -15.18 -10.16 5.07
CA LEU A 335 -14.88 -8.76 4.79
C LEU A 335 -14.41 -8.00 6.03
N VAL A 336 -14.96 -8.28 7.22
CA VAL A 336 -14.52 -7.67 8.48
C VAL A 336 -13.07 -8.07 8.77
N GLY A 337 -12.73 -9.35 8.56
CA GLY A 337 -11.37 -9.87 8.66
C GLY A 337 -10.41 -9.20 7.65
N ALA A 338 -10.89 -8.88 6.44
CA ALA A 338 -10.08 -8.19 5.44
C ALA A 338 -9.74 -6.75 5.85
N PHE A 339 -10.71 -5.98 6.33
CA PHE A 339 -10.47 -4.64 6.86
C PHE A 339 -9.60 -4.66 8.12
N ASP A 340 -9.83 -5.63 9.03
CA ASP A 340 -8.99 -5.82 10.21
C ASP A 340 -7.54 -6.14 9.81
N GLY A 341 -7.35 -7.02 8.80
CA GLY A 341 -6.04 -7.40 8.27
C GLY A 341 -5.26 -6.26 7.61
N LEU A 342 -5.97 -5.32 6.97
CA LEU A 342 -5.35 -4.12 6.40
C LEU A 342 -4.79 -3.21 7.50
N LEU A 343 -5.53 -3.03 8.58
CA LEU A 343 -5.26 -2.01 9.60
C LEU A 343 -4.46 -2.53 10.80
N HIS A 344 -4.54 -3.83 11.08
CA HIS A 344 -3.91 -4.43 12.25
C HIS A 344 -3.07 -5.65 11.90
N SER A 345 -2.05 -5.93 12.72
CA SER A 345 -1.24 -7.15 12.60
C SER A 345 -1.79 -8.32 13.44
N ASP A 346 -2.40 -8.04 14.61
CA ASP A 346 -3.02 -9.06 15.46
C ASP A 346 -4.51 -9.22 15.11
N THR A 347 -4.78 -9.98 14.06
CA THR A 347 -6.14 -10.30 13.60
C THR A 347 -6.57 -11.71 14.01
N THR A 348 -7.86 -11.99 13.91
CA THR A 348 -8.38 -13.37 14.13
C THR A 348 -7.71 -14.38 13.18
N TYR A 349 -7.46 -13.99 11.91
CA TYR A 349 -6.78 -14.84 10.96
C TYR A 349 -5.32 -15.11 11.37
N THR A 350 -4.58 -14.06 11.76
CA THR A 350 -3.20 -14.19 12.25
C THR A 350 -3.14 -15.10 13.48
N ARG A 351 -4.03 -14.90 14.47
CA ARG A 351 -4.10 -15.75 15.68
C ARG A 351 -4.42 -17.20 15.36
N ALA A 352 -5.36 -17.47 14.43
CA ALA A 352 -5.69 -18.82 14.00
C ALA A 352 -4.50 -19.49 13.28
N ALA A 353 -3.79 -18.78 12.40
CA ALA A 353 -2.64 -19.29 11.69
C ALA A 353 -1.44 -19.58 12.64
N LYS A 354 -1.20 -18.76 13.66
CA LYS A 354 -0.22 -19.06 14.73
C LYS A 354 -0.55 -20.36 15.44
N LYS A 355 -1.83 -20.55 15.82
CA LYS A 355 -2.27 -21.79 16.47
C LYS A 355 -2.15 -22.99 15.56
N LEU A 356 -2.33 -22.82 14.24
CA LEU A 356 -2.14 -23.86 13.25
C LEU A 356 -0.69 -24.39 13.29
N LEU A 357 0.31 -23.50 13.21
CA LEU A 357 1.72 -23.91 13.19
C LEU A 357 2.08 -24.77 14.41
N ARG A 358 1.62 -24.35 15.61
CA ARG A 358 1.82 -25.11 16.86
C ARG A 358 1.06 -26.42 16.86
N ARG A 359 -0.22 -26.41 16.44
CA ARG A 359 -1.07 -27.61 16.39
C ARG A 359 -0.57 -28.65 15.37
N ALA A 360 0.02 -28.18 14.27
CA ALA A 360 0.65 -29.02 13.26
C ALA A 360 1.96 -29.67 13.75
N GLY A 361 2.48 -29.21 14.90
CA GLY A 361 3.74 -29.68 15.46
C GLY A 361 4.95 -29.23 14.65
N VAL A 362 4.90 -28.04 14.03
CA VAL A 362 6.07 -27.46 13.37
C VAL A 362 7.13 -27.23 14.43
N PRO A 363 8.32 -27.86 14.33
CA PRO A 363 9.37 -27.72 15.34
C PRO A 363 9.88 -26.28 15.44
N ALA A 364 10.20 -25.83 16.66
CA ALA A 364 10.86 -24.53 16.86
C ALA A 364 12.17 -24.47 16.06
N GLY A 365 12.50 -23.32 15.50
CA GLY A 365 13.64 -23.11 14.63
C GLY A 365 13.47 -23.62 13.20
N SER A 366 12.31 -24.22 12.85
CA SER A 366 12.03 -24.64 11.48
C SER A 366 12.02 -23.46 10.52
N GLU A 367 12.54 -23.68 9.31
CA GLU A 367 12.40 -22.74 8.20
C GLU A 367 10.99 -22.82 7.63
N VAL A 368 10.33 -21.64 7.56
CA VAL A 368 8.95 -21.52 7.10
C VAL A 368 8.86 -20.43 6.04
N MET A 369 8.13 -20.72 4.97
CA MET A 369 7.69 -19.76 3.96
C MET A 369 6.19 -19.54 4.08
N PHE A 370 5.76 -18.29 4.06
CA PHE A 370 4.36 -17.93 4.01
C PHE A 370 4.01 -17.42 2.62
N ILE A 371 2.98 -17.98 2.02
CA ILE A 371 2.46 -17.55 0.73
C ILE A 371 0.99 -17.23 0.90
N GLY A 372 0.57 -16.02 0.52
CA GLY A 372 -0.82 -15.65 0.66
C GLY A 372 -1.32 -14.77 -0.49
N HIS A 373 -2.60 -14.91 -0.78
CA HIS A 373 -3.31 -14.09 -1.75
C HIS A 373 -4.26 -13.13 -1.05
N SER A 374 -4.31 -11.86 -1.48
CA SER A 374 -5.25 -10.88 -0.93
C SER A 374 -5.10 -10.74 0.59
N LEU A 375 -6.18 -10.93 1.37
CA LEU A 375 -6.15 -11.02 2.85
C LEU A 375 -5.12 -12.05 3.36
N GLY A 376 -4.94 -13.16 2.64
CA GLY A 376 -3.93 -14.18 3.01
C GLY A 376 -2.51 -13.64 2.93
N GLY A 377 -2.19 -12.77 1.97
CA GLY A 377 -0.89 -12.11 1.88
C GLY A 377 -0.68 -11.08 3.00
N MET A 378 -1.72 -10.32 3.37
CA MET A 378 -1.68 -9.49 4.58
C MET A 378 -1.42 -10.32 5.84
N THR A 379 -2.09 -11.48 5.96
CA THR A 379 -1.90 -12.39 7.09
C THR A 379 -0.49 -12.99 7.11
N ALA A 380 0.07 -13.33 5.94
CA ALA A 380 1.45 -13.79 5.82
C ALA A 380 2.45 -12.74 6.35
N MET A 381 2.25 -11.47 5.98
CA MET A 381 3.04 -10.35 6.50
C MET A 381 2.82 -10.14 8.00
N ASN A 382 1.56 -10.21 8.48
CA ASN A 382 1.26 -10.08 9.90
C ASN A 382 1.95 -11.17 10.74
N LEU A 383 2.00 -12.41 10.24
CA LEU A 383 2.78 -13.50 10.88
C LEU A 383 4.28 -13.19 10.90
N ALA A 384 4.82 -12.63 9.84
CA ALA A 384 6.22 -12.25 9.76
C ALA A 384 6.56 -11.03 10.64
N MET A 385 5.60 -10.14 10.90
CA MET A 385 5.72 -9.01 11.84
C MET A 385 5.63 -9.43 13.30
N ASP A 386 5.05 -10.61 13.58
CA ASP A 386 4.84 -11.08 14.94
C ASP A 386 6.13 -11.58 15.56
N VAL A 387 6.61 -10.88 16.60
CA VAL A 387 7.87 -11.17 17.26
C VAL A 387 7.88 -12.58 17.89
N GLU A 388 6.73 -13.07 18.36
CA GLU A 388 6.61 -14.42 18.93
C GLU A 388 6.81 -15.48 17.83
N VAL A 389 6.16 -15.31 16.66
CA VAL A 389 6.33 -16.20 15.50
C VAL A 389 7.78 -16.17 15.00
N ALA A 390 8.36 -14.97 14.86
CA ALA A 390 9.73 -14.80 14.39
C ALA A 390 10.77 -15.35 15.39
N SER A 391 10.43 -15.41 16.68
CA SER A 391 11.31 -16.06 17.69
C SER A 391 11.17 -17.58 17.73
N GLU A 392 10.00 -18.11 17.36
CA GLU A 392 9.71 -19.54 17.36
C GLU A 392 10.14 -20.24 16.06
N TYR A 393 10.01 -19.54 14.91
CA TYR A 393 10.30 -20.06 13.58
C TYR A 393 11.23 -19.13 12.79
N ARG A 394 12.04 -19.70 11.90
CA ARG A 394 12.82 -18.93 10.94
C ARG A 394 11.98 -18.65 9.69
N ILE A 395 11.42 -17.46 9.61
CA ILE A 395 10.61 -17.04 8.45
C ILE A 395 11.57 -16.59 7.35
N THR A 396 11.77 -17.43 6.35
CA THR A 396 12.74 -17.17 5.28
C THR A 396 12.17 -16.31 4.18
N HIS A 397 10.89 -16.56 3.82
CA HIS A 397 10.21 -15.85 2.74
C HIS A 397 8.76 -15.54 3.10
N VAL A 398 8.28 -14.40 2.63
CA VAL A 398 6.87 -14.06 2.49
C VAL A 398 6.58 -13.75 1.04
N ILE A 399 5.62 -14.44 0.44
CA ILE A 399 5.14 -14.15 -0.91
C ILE A 399 3.70 -13.66 -0.81
N ALA A 400 3.49 -12.41 -1.18
CA ALA A 400 2.18 -11.76 -1.17
C ALA A 400 1.70 -11.56 -2.61
N VAL A 401 0.55 -12.14 -2.93
CA VAL A 401 -0.03 -12.12 -4.28
C VAL A 401 -1.28 -11.26 -4.26
N GLY A 402 -1.31 -10.19 -5.04
CA GLY A 402 -2.46 -9.30 -5.09
C GLY A 402 -2.85 -8.70 -3.72
N SER A 403 -1.87 -8.36 -2.88
CA SER A 403 -2.12 -8.03 -1.47
C SER A 403 -1.61 -6.64 -1.12
N PRO A 404 -2.38 -5.83 -0.36
CA PRO A 404 -1.95 -4.54 0.14
C PRO A 404 -1.05 -4.73 1.37
N ILE A 405 0.27 -4.72 1.18
CA ILE A 405 1.25 -5.02 2.24
C ILE A 405 2.30 -3.94 2.46
N ASP A 406 2.26 -2.86 1.72
CA ASP A 406 3.35 -1.88 1.67
C ASP A 406 3.63 -1.15 2.99
N GLY A 407 2.62 -1.06 3.85
CA GLY A 407 2.76 -0.53 5.21
C GLY A 407 3.34 -1.51 6.24
N LYS A 408 3.61 -2.77 5.86
CA LYS A 408 3.99 -3.85 6.79
C LYS A 408 5.48 -4.17 6.66
N ARG A 409 6.14 -4.54 7.78
CA ARG A 409 7.56 -4.88 7.80
C ARG A 409 7.78 -6.13 8.65
N PRO A 410 8.49 -7.17 8.15
CA PRO A 410 8.87 -8.33 8.95
C PRO A 410 9.65 -7.93 10.20
N ALA A 411 9.47 -8.66 11.31
CA ALA A 411 10.25 -8.49 12.52
C ALA A 411 11.71 -8.87 12.31
N ASP A 412 11.97 -9.92 11.52
CA ASP A 412 13.31 -10.28 11.07
C ASP A 412 13.60 -9.65 9.71
N HIS A 413 14.55 -8.72 9.65
CA HIS A 413 14.97 -8.02 8.43
C HIS A 413 15.63 -8.93 7.39
N THR A 414 16.00 -10.16 7.75
CA THR A 414 16.53 -11.16 6.81
C THR A 414 15.42 -11.90 6.05
N THR A 415 14.16 -11.79 6.49
CA THR A 415 13.00 -12.33 5.78
C THR A 415 12.87 -11.66 4.42
N ARG A 416 12.91 -12.46 3.37
CA ARG A 416 12.73 -11.98 2.00
C ARG A 416 11.24 -11.82 1.67
N VAL A 417 10.84 -10.64 1.26
CA VAL A 417 9.45 -10.37 0.84
C VAL A 417 9.39 -10.29 -0.67
N ILE A 418 8.44 -11.01 -1.27
CA ILE A 418 8.16 -10.98 -2.70
C ILE A 418 6.69 -10.56 -2.86
N SER A 419 6.47 -9.45 -3.56
CA SER A 419 5.15 -8.90 -3.87
C SER A 419 4.86 -9.11 -5.36
N LEU A 420 3.75 -9.78 -5.66
CA LEU A 420 3.29 -10.02 -7.03
C LEU A 420 2.03 -9.20 -7.28
N LEU A 421 2.09 -8.26 -8.21
CA LEU A 421 1.05 -7.26 -8.44
C LEU A 421 0.61 -7.21 -9.90
N ASN A 422 -0.68 -7.35 -10.13
CA ASN A 422 -1.30 -6.91 -11.38
C ASN A 422 -1.79 -5.46 -11.19
N LYS A 423 -1.27 -4.51 -11.99
CA LYS A 423 -1.69 -3.09 -11.94
C LYS A 423 -3.15 -2.87 -12.33
N HIS A 424 -3.79 -3.88 -12.91
CA HIS A 424 -5.23 -3.90 -13.22
C HIS A 424 -6.08 -4.42 -12.05
N ASP A 425 -5.45 -4.88 -10.96
CA ASP A 425 -6.09 -5.32 -9.73
C ASP A 425 -6.17 -4.14 -8.73
N VAL A 426 -7.38 -3.82 -8.26
CA VAL A 426 -7.63 -2.72 -7.33
C VAL A 426 -7.13 -3.01 -5.91
N ILE A 427 -7.08 -4.28 -5.51
CA ILE A 427 -6.86 -4.66 -4.10
C ILE A 427 -5.46 -4.29 -3.59
N PRO A 428 -4.36 -4.53 -4.31
CA PRO A 428 -3.03 -4.14 -3.85
C PRO A 428 -2.89 -2.65 -3.51
N ALA A 429 -3.63 -1.79 -4.22
CA ALA A 429 -3.58 -0.34 -4.03
C ALA A 429 -4.30 0.15 -2.76
N LEU A 430 -5.00 -0.72 -2.01
CA LEU A 430 -5.78 -0.33 -0.82
C LEU A 430 -4.94 -0.05 0.44
N ASP A 431 -3.64 -0.23 0.40
CA ASP A 431 -2.74 0.07 1.53
C ASP A 431 -2.26 1.53 1.59
N GLY A 432 -2.75 2.38 0.71
CA GLY A 432 -2.40 3.80 0.64
C GLY A 432 -1.18 4.08 -0.22
N ARG A 433 -0.54 3.06 -0.77
CA ARG A 433 0.55 3.22 -1.71
C ARG A 433 0.03 3.19 -3.14
N GLY A 434 -0.22 4.38 -3.69
CA GLY A 434 -0.39 4.52 -5.14
C GLY A 434 0.97 4.45 -5.87
N PRO A 435 0.98 4.42 -7.20
CA PRO A 435 2.21 4.38 -8.02
C PRO A 435 3.16 5.57 -7.78
N ALA A 436 2.68 6.59 -7.10
CA ALA A 436 3.41 7.81 -6.72
C ALA A 436 3.67 7.92 -5.21
N SER A 437 3.54 6.83 -4.44
CA SER A 437 3.84 6.85 -3.01
C SER A 437 5.32 7.17 -2.76
N PRO A 438 5.62 8.03 -1.76
CA PRO A 438 7.00 8.33 -1.39
C PRO A 438 7.72 7.20 -0.65
N ASN A 439 7.02 6.11 -0.32
CA ASN A 439 7.60 5.03 0.44
C ASN A 439 8.52 4.17 -0.42
N ASP A 440 9.81 4.17 -0.06
CA ASP A 440 10.79 3.28 -0.67
C ASP A 440 10.50 1.82 -0.31
N ILE A 441 10.59 0.95 -1.32
CA ILE A 441 10.59 -0.49 -1.11
C ILE A 441 11.89 -0.87 -0.40
N PRO A 442 11.86 -1.60 0.72
CA PRO A 442 13.07 -2.06 1.39
C PRO A 442 13.94 -2.90 0.44
N ALA A 443 15.25 -2.80 0.56
CA ALA A 443 16.19 -3.56 -0.26
C ALA A 443 16.04 -5.10 -0.15
N SER A 444 15.41 -5.57 0.93
CA SER A 444 15.06 -6.99 1.13
C SER A 444 13.78 -7.44 0.42
N TRP A 445 13.07 -6.51 -0.24
CA TRP A 445 11.84 -6.79 -0.97
C TRP A 445 12.10 -6.88 -2.47
N LEU A 446 11.36 -7.77 -3.12
CA LEU A 446 11.22 -7.83 -4.56
C LEU A 446 9.75 -7.57 -4.91
N GLU A 447 9.49 -6.49 -5.59
CA GLU A 447 8.17 -6.22 -6.17
C GLU A 447 8.21 -6.53 -7.66
N LEU A 448 7.31 -7.40 -8.10
CA LEU A 448 7.10 -7.75 -9.49
C LEU A 448 5.70 -7.31 -9.90
N ALA A 449 5.64 -6.21 -10.63
CA ALA A 449 4.40 -5.59 -11.06
C ALA A 449 4.27 -5.69 -12.59
N TRP A 450 3.08 -6.08 -13.06
CA TRP A 450 2.73 -6.13 -14.47
C TRP A 450 1.35 -5.54 -14.73
N LEU A 451 1.03 -5.31 -15.97
CA LEU A 451 -0.31 -4.94 -16.42
C LEU A 451 -0.88 -6.13 -17.21
N ASP A 452 -1.96 -6.71 -16.71
CA ASP A 452 -2.73 -7.74 -17.40
C ASP A 452 -4.19 -7.31 -17.41
N GLU A 453 -4.69 -6.93 -18.58
CA GLU A 453 -6.04 -6.44 -18.83
C GLU A 453 -6.99 -7.55 -19.33
N SER A 454 -6.56 -8.81 -19.31
CA SER A 454 -7.35 -9.96 -19.76
C SER A 454 -8.66 -10.12 -18.99
N TYR A 455 -8.67 -9.67 -17.74
CA TYR A 455 -9.82 -9.75 -16.84
C TYR A 455 -10.04 -8.46 -16.10
N ASP A 456 -11.31 -8.02 -16.01
CA ASP A 456 -11.72 -6.94 -15.12
C ASP A 456 -11.91 -7.44 -13.68
N TYR A 457 -11.86 -6.52 -12.68
CA TYR A 457 -12.23 -6.86 -11.31
C TYR A 457 -13.67 -7.41 -11.24
N PRO A 458 -13.98 -8.47 -10.45
CA PRO A 458 -13.09 -9.13 -9.50
C PRO A 458 -12.21 -10.25 -10.06
N LEU A 459 -12.32 -10.61 -11.34
CA LEU A 459 -11.56 -11.73 -11.91
C LEU A 459 -10.06 -11.40 -12.03
N SER A 460 -9.69 -10.14 -12.29
CA SER A 460 -8.29 -9.68 -12.28
C SER A 460 -7.61 -9.89 -10.93
N HIS A 461 -8.41 -9.96 -9.83
CA HIS A 461 -7.95 -10.24 -8.47
C HIS A 461 -7.94 -11.73 -8.14
N ALA A 462 -8.47 -12.62 -8.98
CA ALA A 462 -8.55 -14.03 -8.65
C ALA A 462 -7.15 -14.68 -8.63
N PRO A 463 -6.84 -15.59 -7.68
CA PRO A 463 -5.56 -16.31 -7.67
C PRO A 463 -5.28 -17.01 -8.99
N GLN A 464 -6.33 -17.48 -9.67
CA GLN A 464 -6.23 -18.14 -10.96
C GLN A 464 -5.68 -17.21 -12.05
N ALA A 465 -6.12 -15.94 -12.10
CA ALA A 465 -5.59 -14.95 -13.03
C ALA A 465 -4.07 -14.76 -12.83
N TYR A 466 -3.62 -14.59 -11.60
CA TYR A 466 -2.20 -14.49 -11.26
C TYR A 466 -1.40 -15.73 -11.68
N SER A 467 -1.95 -16.94 -11.40
CA SER A 467 -1.33 -18.20 -11.77
C SER A 467 -1.20 -18.33 -13.30
N ASP A 468 -2.24 -17.98 -14.06
CA ASP A 468 -2.26 -18.09 -15.51
C ASP A 468 -1.31 -17.09 -16.17
N THR A 469 -1.27 -15.85 -15.69
CA THR A 469 -0.33 -14.82 -16.16
C THR A 469 1.13 -15.23 -15.89
N LEU A 470 1.44 -15.75 -14.71
CA LEU A 470 2.79 -16.27 -14.38
C LEU A 470 3.16 -17.50 -15.21
N ARG A 471 2.17 -18.33 -15.60
CA ARG A 471 2.42 -19.50 -16.47
C ARG A 471 2.72 -19.09 -17.90
N GLY A 472 2.07 -18.03 -18.37
CA GLY A 472 2.15 -17.53 -19.75
C GLY A 472 3.08 -16.33 -19.90
N GLU A 473 2.50 -15.15 -19.96
CA GLU A 473 3.17 -13.89 -20.35
C GLU A 473 4.27 -13.45 -19.39
N GLN A 474 4.14 -13.72 -18.10
CA GLN A 474 5.11 -13.35 -17.07
C GLN A 474 5.99 -14.51 -16.63
N SER A 475 6.38 -15.39 -17.61
CA SER A 475 7.26 -16.52 -17.33
C SER A 475 8.62 -16.10 -16.76
N ALA A 476 9.17 -14.96 -17.15
CA ALA A 476 10.42 -14.43 -16.59
C ALA A 476 10.28 -14.10 -15.08
N TYR A 477 9.16 -13.55 -14.66
CA TYR A 477 8.89 -13.31 -13.22
C TYR A 477 8.70 -14.62 -12.47
N ARG A 478 8.00 -15.60 -13.06
CA ARG A 478 7.92 -16.96 -12.52
C ARG A 478 9.30 -17.56 -12.27
N GLU A 479 10.19 -17.51 -13.27
CA GLU A 479 11.54 -18.03 -13.14
C GLU A 479 12.35 -17.32 -12.06
N GLN A 480 12.25 -16.00 -11.99
CA GLN A 480 12.89 -15.19 -10.94
C GLN A 480 12.41 -15.58 -9.54
N VAL A 481 11.10 -15.72 -9.34
CA VAL A 481 10.54 -16.12 -8.04
C VAL A 481 10.98 -17.54 -7.70
N ASN A 482 10.87 -18.50 -8.64
CA ASN A 482 11.27 -19.89 -8.41
C ASN A 482 12.75 -20.02 -8.06
N GLU A 483 13.64 -19.22 -8.67
CA GLU A 483 15.06 -19.20 -8.29
C GLU A 483 15.25 -18.71 -6.85
N LEU A 484 14.49 -17.71 -6.41
CA LEU A 484 14.56 -17.20 -5.04
C LEU A 484 14.08 -18.19 -3.99
N ILE A 485 13.06 -19.00 -4.32
CA ILE A 485 12.50 -20.01 -3.40
C ILE A 485 13.08 -21.42 -3.65
N ARG A 486 14.11 -21.56 -4.47
CA ARG A 486 14.73 -22.86 -4.81
C ARG A 486 15.18 -23.67 -3.59
N VAL A 487 15.45 -23.02 -2.48
CA VAL A 487 15.74 -23.71 -1.21
C VAL A 487 14.60 -24.60 -0.72
N TYR A 488 13.39 -24.42 -1.27
CA TYR A 488 12.20 -25.24 -1.01
C TYR A 488 12.00 -26.35 -2.08
N ASP A 489 12.91 -26.50 -3.04
CA ASP A 489 12.84 -27.58 -4.01
C ASP A 489 13.05 -28.91 -3.31
N GLY A 490 12.16 -29.85 -3.60
CA GLY A 490 12.22 -31.16 -2.98
C GLY A 490 10.93 -31.96 -3.12
N THR A 491 10.81 -33.00 -2.31
CA THR A 491 9.64 -33.86 -2.31
C THR A 491 8.62 -33.39 -1.28
N VAL A 492 7.37 -33.19 -1.70
CA VAL A 492 6.26 -32.95 -0.78
C VAL A 492 6.00 -34.23 0.01
N VAL A 493 6.25 -34.20 1.30
CA VAL A 493 6.04 -35.36 2.20
C VAL A 493 4.69 -35.31 2.92
N ALA A 494 4.07 -34.13 3.02
CA ALA A 494 2.72 -33.98 3.55
C ALA A 494 2.06 -32.69 3.08
N ASN A 495 0.81 -32.79 2.68
CA ASN A 495 -0.14 -31.70 2.55
C ASN A 495 -1.15 -31.81 3.69
N GLN A 496 -1.18 -30.81 4.58
CA GLN A 496 -2.00 -30.81 5.78
C GLN A 496 -2.98 -29.65 5.73
N PRO A 497 -4.23 -29.86 5.29
CA PRO A 497 -5.26 -28.83 5.31
C PRO A 497 -5.77 -28.60 6.74
N TYR A 498 -6.05 -27.34 7.02
CA TYR A 498 -6.67 -26.89 8.27
C TYR A 498 -7.83 -25.98 7.97
N MET A 499 -8.90 -26.14 8.76
CA MET A 499 -10.02 -25.21 8.80
C MET A 499 -9.76 -24.17 9.89
N LEU A 500 -9.77 -22.91 9.52
CA LEU A 500 -9.69 -21.80 10.46
C LEU A 500 -11.08 -21.29 10.79
N ARG A 501 -11.27 -20.94 12.06
CA ARG A 501 -12.52 -20.43 12.60
C ARG A 501 -12.26 -19.25 13.52
N ASP A 502 -13.24 -18.38 13.67
CA ASP A 502 -13.17 -17.24 14.58
C ASP A 502 -13.17 -17.66 16.04
N ARG A 503 -13.97 -18.69 16.37
CA ARG A 503 -14.18 -19.19 17.74
C ARG A 503 -14.10 -20.70 17.80
#